data_6b3dd4117c91463cbed765f881e30280
#
_entry.id   6b3dd4117c91463cbed765f881e30280
#
_cell.length_a   1.000
_cell.length_b   1.000
_cell.length_c   1.000
_cell.angle_alpha   90.00
_cell.angle_beta   90.00
_cell.angle_gamma   90.00
#
_symmetry.space_group_name_H-M   'P 1'
#
loop_
_entity.id
_entity.type
_entity.pdbx_description
1 polymer ?
#
loop_
_entity_poly.entity_id
_entity_poly.type
_entity_poly.pdbx_seq_one_letter_code
_entity_poly.pdbx_strand_id
1 'polypeptide(L)'
;MSAFIDPPKHVPFYLKFGLWITKRVTGQELLPARLLAWYPKAAISSGILEALVAHRDENLDERMLKLVRLQASLTAACPFCIDMNSVEDTHARVTPEELAALQGRTDVESVATFSVREKLAIEYTRLISRTPLSFPPAFIQKLVKHFTEREIVILATTAAQVNYWARLMQALGIPPAGFSDQCKLPPA
;
A
#
# COMPACT_ATOMS: atom_id res chain seq x y z
N MET A 1 -9.35 -12.93 14.06
CA MET A 1 -10.65 -12.57 13.44
C MET A 1 -10.68 -13.21 12.06
N SER A 2 -11.82 -13.69 11.60
CA SER A 2 -12.02 -14.22 10.24
C SER A 2 -12.61 -13.12 9.35
N ALA A 3 -12.47 -13.25 8.02
CA ALA A 3 -13.19 -12.39 7.08
C ALA A 3 -14.71 -12.51 7.27
N PHE A 4 -15.48 -11.54 6.74
CA PHE A 4 -16.94 -11.52 6.86
C PHE A 4 -17.62 -12.61 6.05
N ILE A 5 -16.96 -13.13 5.02
CA ILE A 5 -17.46 -14.23 4.17
C ILE A 5 -16.36 -15.28 3.97
N ASP A 6 -16.78 -16.52 3.71
CA ASP A 6 -15.85 -17.59 3.39
C ASP A 6 -15.49 -17.59 1.90
N PRO A 7 -14.28 -18.06 1.51
CA PRO A 7 -13.93 -18.27 0.12
C PRO A 7 -14.85 -19.30 -0.57
N PRO A 8 -15.07 -19.18 -1.90
CA PRO A 8 -15.85 -20.15 -2.63
C PRO A 8 -15.21 -21.55 -2.57
N LYS A 9 -16.06 -22.57 -2.41
CA LYS A 9 -15.61 -23.99 -2.42
C LYS A 9 -15.06 -24.40 -3.77
N HIS A 10 -15.61 -23.83 -4.85
CA HIS A 10 -15.20 -24.12 -6.21
C HIS A 10 -14.66 -22.86 -6.89
N VAL A 11 -13.40 -22.91 -7.30
CA VAL A 11 -12.75 -21.83 -8.04
C VAL A 11 -12.62 -22.24 -9.50
N PRO A 12 -13.06 -21.41 -10.47
CA PRO A 12 -12.86 -21.68 -11.89
C PRO A 12 -11.40 -21.98 -12.24
N PHE A 13 -11.19 -22.93 -13.15
CA PHE A 13 -9.83 -23.42 -13.44
C PHE A 13 -8.88 -22.33 -13.93
N TYR A 14 -9.37 -21.36 -14.70
CA TYR A 14 -8.59 -20.22 -15.21
C TYR A 14 -8.13 -19.26 -14.11
N LEU A 15 -8.85 -19.17 -12.99
CA LEU A 15 -8.41 -18.39 -11.83
C LEU A 15 -7.35 -19.11 -11.00
N LYS A 16 -7.31 -20.46 -11.05
CA LYS A 16 -6.31 -21.24 -10.30
C LYS A 16 -4.89 -20.87 -10.70
N PHE A 17 -4.67 -20.53 -11.98
CA PHE A 17 -3.36 -20.07 -12.44
C PHE A 17 -2.99 -18.72 -11.81
N GLY A 18 -3.91 -17.77 -11.74
CA GLY A 18 -3.68 -16.49 -11.03
C GLY A 18 -3.41 -16.67 -9.53
N LEU A 19 -4.16 -17.55 -8.86
CA LEU A 19 -3.92 -17.89 -7.46
C LEU A 19 -2.54 -18.55 -7.26
N TRP A 20 -2.12 -19.41 -8.18
CA TRP A 20 -0.80 -20.03 -8.15
C TRP A 20 0.32 -18.98 -8.31
N ILE A 21 0.17 -18.02 -9.24
CA ILE A 21 1.11 -16.89 -9.40
C ILE A 21 1.18 -16.09 -8.10
N THR A 22 0.03 -15.69 -7.54
CA THR A 22 -0.03 -14.94 -6.29
C THR A 22 0.71 -15.67 -5.17
N LYS A 23 0.44 -16.97 -5.00
CA LYS A 23 1.14 -17.79 -4.01
C LYS A 23 2.65 -17.87 -4.27
N ARG A 24 3.06 -17.96 -5.53
CA ARG A 24 4.48 -18.01 -5.91
C ARG A 24 5.22 -16.72 -5.61
N VAL A 25 4.56 -15.57 -5.82
CA VAL A 25 5.13 -14.24 -5.60
C VAL A 25 5.16 -13.89 -4.12
N THR A 26 4.08 -14.18 -3.38
CA THR A 26 3.93 -13.78 -1.97
C THR A 26 4.39 -14.85 -0.97
N GLY A 27 4.74 -16.04 -1.43
CA GLY A 27 5.14 -17.17 -0.59
C GLY A 27 3.99 -17.90 0.11
N GLN A 28 2.77 -17.37 0.06
CA GLN A 28 1.60 -17.97 0.74
C GLN A 28 0.29 -17.74 -0.02
N GLU A 29 -0.75 -18.49 0.35
CA GLU A 29 -2.08 -18.26 -0.20
C GLU A 29 -2.72 -17.04 0.45
N LEU A 30 -3.06 -16.04 -0.37
CA LEU A 30 -3.71 -14.84 0.10
C LEU A 30 -5.23 -15.02 0.16
N LEU A 31 -5.81 -14.80 1.34
CA LEU A 31 -7.25 -14.83 1.53
C LEU A 31 -8.00 -13.86 0.59
N PRO A 32 -7.52 -12.60 0.35
CA PRO A 32 -8.16 -11.71 -0.61
C PRO A 32 -8.28 -12.31 -2.00
N ALA A 33 -7.21 -12.93 -2.52
CA ALA A 33 -7.23 -13.52 -3.85
C ALA A 33 -8.26 -14.65 -3.97
N ARG A 34 -8.44 -15.45 -2.90
CA ARG A 34 -9.46 -16.49 -2.83
C ARG A 34 -10.88 -15.92 -2.73
N LEU A 35 -11.09 -14.86 -1.94
CA LEU A 35 -12.40 -14.22 -1.80
C LEU A 35 -12.86 -13.56 -3.09
N LEU A 36 -11.96 -12.93 -3.83
CA LEU A 36 -12.26 -12.34 -5.13
C LEU A 36 -12.71 -13.37 -6.18
N ALA A 37 -12.42 -14.66 -5.98
CA ALA A 37 -12.89 -15.72 -6.86
C ALA A 37 -14.41 -15.92 -6.86
N TRP A 38 -15.15 -15.35 -5.89
CA TRP A 38 -16.60 -15.25 -5.95
C TRP A 38 -17.09 -14.46 -7.18
N TYR A 39 -16.32 -13.47 -7.61
CA TYR A 39 -16.62 -12.69 -8.81
C TYR A 39 -15.38 -12.63 -9.72
N PRO A 40 -15.26 -13.55 -10.68
CA PRO A 40 -14.07 -13.70 -11.52
C PRO A 40 -13.60 -12.41 -12.21
N LYS A 41 -14.52 -11.54 -12.60
CA LYS A 41 -14.17 -10.23 -13.21
C LYS A 41 -13.42 -9.35 -12.21
N ALA A 42 -13.84 -9.32 -10.93
CA ALA A 42 -13.10 -8.57 -9.91
C ALA A 42 -11.73 -9.19 -9.63
N ALA A 43 -11.60 -10.51 -9.59
CA ALA A 43 -10.32 -11.17 -9.43
C ALA A 43 -9.34 -10.82 -10.54
N ILE A 44 -9.80 -10.85 -11.80
CA ILE A 44 -8.97 -10.54 -12.97
C ILE A 44 -8.59 -9.04 -12.98
N SER A 45 -9.58 -8.14 -12.83
CA SER A 45 -9.32 -6.70 -12.88
C SER A 45 -8.39 -6.23 -11.75
N SER A 46 -8.55 -6.76 -10.54
CA SER A 46 -7.67 -6.45 -9.41
C SER A 46 -6.26 -7.02 -9.61
N GLY A 47 -6.15 -8.21 -10.19
CA GLY A 47 -4.86 -8.81 -10.56
C GLY A 47 -4.13 -8.01 -11.63
N ILE A 48 -4.84 -7.49 -12.64
CA ILE A 48 -4.28 -6.60 -13.67
C ILE A 48 -3.84 -5.28 -13.03
N LEU A 49 -4.68 -4.67 -12.19
CA LEU A 49 -4.33 -3.45 -11.47
C LEU A 49 -3.03 -3.65 -10.67
N GLU A 50 -2.91 -4.74 -9.93
CA GLU A 50 -1.70 -5.05 -9.15
C GLU A 50 -0.47 -5.19 -10.05
N ALA A 51 -0.58 -5.92 -11.16
CA ALA A 51 0.52 -6.13 -12.08
C ALA A 51 0.97 -4.85 -12.80
N LEU A 52 0.04 -3.93 -13.12
CA LEU A 52 0.34 -2.70 -13.87
C LEU A 52 0.86 -1.57 -12.97
N VAL A 53 0.52 -1.57 -11.68
CA VAL A 53 0.94 -0.51 -10.73
C VAL A 53 2.18 -0.92 -9.91
N ALA A 54 2.82 -2.04 -10.21
CA ALA A 54 4.14 -2.38 -9.69
C ALA A 54 5.20 -1.51 -10.38
N HIS A 55 5.21 -0.21 -10.03
CA HIS A 55 6.08 0.78 -10.69
C HIS A 55 7.56 0.53 -10.39
N ARG A 56 8.37 0.72 -11.44
CA ARG A 56 9.82 0.92 -11.35
C ARG A 56 10.15 2.13 -12.20
N ASP A 57 10.91 3.06 -11.65
CA ASP A 57 11.34 4.27 -12.35
C ASP A 57 12.77 4.62 -11.94
N GLU A 58 13.55 5.16 -12.85
CA GLU A 58 14.96 5.49 -12.59
C GLU A 58 15.14 6.60 -11.55
N ASN A 59 14.12 7.49 -11.40
CA ASN A 59 14.16 8.65 -10.51
C ASN A 59 13.39 8.45 -9.21
N LEU A 60 12.57 7.36 -9.11
CA LEU A 60 11.85 6.96 -7.91
C LEU A 60 12.32 5.58 -7.49
N ASP A 61 13.25 5.54 -6.54
CA ASP A 61 13.79 4.30 -6.02
C ASP A 61 12.76 3.43 -5.28
N GLU A 62 13.13 2.19 -5.03
CA GLU A 62 12.27 1.23 -4.33
C GLU A 62 11.89 1.72 -2.93
N ARG A 63 12.81 2.47 -2.27
CA ARG A 63 12.57 3.04 -0.95
C ARG A 63 11.47 4.08 -0.97
N MET A 64 11.49 5.01 -1.94
CA MET A 64 10.43 6.02 -2.10
C MET A 64 9.05 5.36 -2.27
N LEU A 65 8.96 4.38 -3.16
CA LEU A 65 7.70 3.66 -3.41
C LEU A 65 7.24 2.86 -2.20
N LYS A 66 8.18 2.28 -1.43
CA LYS A 66 7.87 1.60 -0.18
C LYS A 66 7.31 2.56 0.87
N LEU A 67 7.92 3.73 1.05
CA LEU A 67 7.44 4.76 1.97
C LEU A 67 6.01 5.21 1.61
N VAL A 68 5.73 5.40 0.32
CA VAL A 68 4.37 5.72 -0.17
C VAL A 68 3.37 4.61 0.16
N ARG A 69 3.69 3.35 -0.14
CA ARG A 69 2.80 2.21 0.14
C ARG A 69 2.54 2.06 1.64
N LEU A 70 3.59 2.15 2.45
CA LEU A 70 3.48 2.02 3.89
C LEU A 70 2.67 3.19 4.49
N GLN A 71 2.97 4.44 4.06
CA GLN A 71 2.22 5.60 4.52
C GLN A 71 0.74 5.54 4.13
N ALA A 72 0.42 5.12 2.91
CA ALA A 72 -0.97 4.95 2.48
C ALA A 72 -1.69 3.90 3.33
N SER A 73 -1.03 2.77 3.60
CA SER A 73 -1.56 1.69 4.45
C SER A 73 -1.86 2.18 5.88
N LEU A 74 -0.94 2.95 6.45
CA LEU A 74 -1.07 3.53 7.79
C LEU A 74 -2.18 4.59 7.86
N THR A 75 -2.23 5.50 6.86
CA THR A 75 -3.26 6.55 6.81
C THR A 75 -4.66 5.97 6.60
N ALA A 76 -4.78 4.90 5.81
CA ALA A 76 -6.04 4.18 5.60
C ALA A 76 -6.38 3.23 6.77
N ALA A 77 -5.50 3.09 7.77
CA ALA A 77 -5.64 2.21 8.92
C ALA A 77 -6.04 0.76 8.54
N CYS A 78 -5.42 0.22 7.47
CA CYS A 78 -5.72 -1.12 6.97
C CYS A 78 -4.74 -2.14 7.55
N PRO A 79 -5.15 -3.02 8.51
CA PRO A 79 -4.22 -3.96 9.16
C PRO A 79 -3.54 -4.92 8.18
N PHE A 80 -4.28 -5.44 7.19
CA PHE A 80 -3.72 -6.31 6.14
C PHE A 80 -2.68 -5.58 5.29
N CYS A 81 -2.98 -4.33 4.88
CA CYS A 81 -2.08 -3.56 4.02
C CYS A 81 -0.81 -3.13 4.79
N ILE A 82 -0.94 -2.81 6.07
CA ILE A 82 0.20 -2.49 6.94
C ILE A 82 1.10 -3.72 7.07
N ASP A 83 0.52 -4.88 7.37
CA ASP A 83 1.26 -6.15 7.47
C ASP A 83 2.05 -6.45 6.19
N MET A 84 1.40 -6.37 5.01
CA MET A 84 2.07 -6.59 3.73
C MET A 84 3.17 -5.58 3.40
N ASN A 85 2.93 -4.28 3.67
CA ASN A 85 3.87 -3.23 3.29
C ASN A 85 4.96 -2.96 4.35
N SER A 86 4.87 -3.61 5.53
CA SER A 86 5.88 -3.52 6.60
C SER A 86 6.96 -4.62 6.51
N VAL A 87 6.90 -5.50 5.52
CA VAL A 87 7.94 -6.53 5.32
C VAL A 87 9.30 -5.87 5.18
N GLU A 88 10.29 -6.39 5.90
CA GLU A 88 11.66 -5.92 5.78
C GLU A 88 12.19 -6.15 4.37
N ASP A 89 12.78 -5.10 3.82
CA ASP A 89 13.48 -5.13 2.56
C ASP A 89 14.89 -4.57 2.77
N THR A 90 15.90 -5.30 2.35
CA THR A 90 17.30 -4.89 2.50
C THR A 90 17.63 -3.61 1.74
N HIS A 91 16.94 -3.37 0.62
CA HIS A 91 17.17 -2.20 -0.26
C HIS A 91 16.29 -1.00 0.09
N ALA A 92 15.20 -1.22 0.81
CA ALA A 92 14.22 -0.20 1.17
C ALA A 92 13.93 -0.18 2.69
N ARG A 93 14.99 -0.25 3.48
CA ARG A 93 14.89 -0.30 4.94
C ARG A 93 14.25 0.96 5.50
N VAL A 94 13.27 0.79 6.39
CA VAL A 94 12.64 1.86 7.18
C VAL A 94 13.11 1.71 8.61
N THR A 95 13.68 2.76 9.18
CA THR A 95 14.17 2.73 10.59
C THR A 95 13.00 2.84 11.58
N PRO A 96 13.20 2.44 12.86
CA PRO A 96 12.18 2.62 13.88
C PRO A 96 11.73 4.08 14.09
N GLU A 97 12.65 5.03 13.94
CA GLU A 97 12.36 6.46 14.02
C GLU A 97 11.46 6.92 12.84
N GLU A 98 11.81 6.52 11.64
CA GLU A 98 11.02 6.77 10.43
C GLU A 98 9.62 6.16 10.53
N LEU A 99 9.55 4.92 11.03
CA LEU A 99 8.27 4.25 11.25
C LEU A 99 7.41 5.00 12.27
N ALA A 100 7.99 5.52 13.35
CA ALA A 100 7.29 6.35 14.33
C ALA A 100 6.72 7.62 13.67
N ALA A 101 7.46 8.24 12.77
CA ALA A 101 7.01 9.41 12.02
C ALA A 101 5.89 9.08 11.01
N LEU A 102 6.00 7.96 10.29
CA LEU A 102 4.94 7.50 9.38
C LEU A 102 3.64 7.19 10.15
N GLN A 103 3.74 6.69 11.38
CA GLN A 103 2.60 6.45 12.27
C GLN A 103 2.05 7.73 12.94
N GLY A 104 2.66 8.90 12.71
CA GLY A 104 2.25 10.16 13.30
C GLY A 104 2.61 10.33 14.78
N ARG A 105 3.52 9.48 15.31
CA ARG A 105 4.03 9.60 16.69
C ARG A 105 5.15 10.64 16.81
N THR A 106 5.80 10.95 15.72
CA THR A 106 6.86 11.96 15.60
C THR A 106 6.60 12.79 14.35
N ASP A 107 7.04 14.04 14.34
CA ASP A 107 6.92 14.89 13.15
C ASP A 107 7.87 14.40 12.06
N VAL A 108 7.35 14.19 10.84
CA VAL A 108 8.14 13.80 9.67
C VAL A 108 9.24 14.82 9.35
N GLU A 109 8.98 16.11 9.60
CA GLU A 109 9.96 17.15 9.36
C GLU A 109 11.17 17.06 10.30
N SER A 110 11.00 16.53 11.51
CA SER A 110 12.08 16.36 12.48
C SER A 110 13.01 15.18 12.19
N VAL A 111 12.61 14.23 11.35
CA VAL A 111 13.40 13.05 11.03
C VAL A 111 14.45 13.39 9.97
N ALA A 112 15.72 13.39 10.38
CA ALA A 112 16.84 13.82 9.54
C ALA A 112 17.18 12.82 8.41
N THR A 113 16.81 11.55 8.55
CA THR A 113 17.07 10.50 7.55
C THR A 113 16.15 10.60 6.33
N PHE A 114 15.01 11.28 6.44
CA PHE A 114 14.17 11.55 5.27
C PHE A 114 14.70 12.70 4.44
N SER A 115 14.90 12.46 3.16
CA SER A 115 15.18 13.51 2.18
C SER A 115 13.97 14.44 2.02
N VAL A 116 14.19 15.63 1.45
CA VAL A 116 13.10 16.58 1.15
C VAL A 116 12.06 15.94 0.23
N ARG A 117 12.49 15.14 -0.75
CA ARG A 117 11.57 14.45 -1.66
C ARG A 117 10.73 13.38 -0.94
N GLU A 118 11.34 12.60 -0.04
CA GLU A 118 10.61 11.61 0.75
C GLU A 118 9.56 12.27 1.67
N LYS A 119 9.90 13.36 2.35
CA LYS A 119 8.94 14.14 3.16
C LYS A 119 7.74 14.62 2.34
N LEU A 120 8.00 15.16 1.15
CA LEU A 120 6.94 15.58 0.23
C LEU A 120 6.09 14.42 -0.27
N ALA A 121 6.69 13.27 -0.61
CA ALA A 121 5.96 12.09 -1.04
C ALA A 121 5.10 11.50 0.09
N ILE A 122 5.61 11.48 1.32
CA ILE A 122 4.86 11.06 2.51
C ILE A 122 3.64 11.96 2.72
N GLU A 123 3.82 13.29 2.69
CA GLU A 123 2.70 14.23 2.87
C GLU A 123 1.71 14.14 1.71
N TYR A 124 2.17 14.04 0.46
CA TYR A 124 1.30 13.82 -0.70
C TYR A 124 0.44 12.57 -0.53
N THR A 125 1.05 11.48 -0.08
CA THR A 125 0.37 10.22 0.20
C THR A 125 -0.69 10.35 1.30
N ARG A 126 -0.41 11.10 2.36
CA ARG A 126 -1.37 11.42 3.42
C ARG A 126 -2.58 12.17 2.88
N LEU A 127 -2.35 13.17 2.02
CA LEU A 127 -3.42 13.95 1.40
C LEU A 127 -4.29 13.09 0.48
N ILE A 128 -3.69 12.21 -0.34
CA ILE A 128 -4.42 11.26 -1.20
C ILE A 128 -5.26 10.27 -0.37
N SER A 129 -4.77 9.87 0.80
CA SER A 129 -5.39 8.80 1.59
C SER A 129 -6.48 9.28 2.55
N ARG A 130 -6.68 10.58 2.68
CA ARG A 130 -7.74 11.18 3.50
C ARG A 130 -9.04 11.37 2.73
N THR A 131 -10.14 11.48 3.44
CA THR A 131 -11.46 11.83 2.87
C THR A 131 -12.11 12.92 3.71
N PRO A 132 -12.58 14.04 3.11
CA PRO A 132 -12.48 14.38 1.68
C PRO A 132 -11.05 14.72 1.25
N LEU A 133 -10.76 14.56 -0.05
CA LEU A 133 -9.47 14.98 -0.60
C LEU A 133 -9.36 16.50 -0.60
N SER A 134 -8.21 17.01 -0.16
CA SER A 134 -7.91 18.44 -0.17
C SER A 134 -6.40 18.63 -0.35
N PHE A 135 -6.02 19.40 -1.36
CA PHE A 135 -4.61 19.66 -1.68
C PHE A 135 -4.34 21.17 -1.55
N PRO A 136 -3.62 21.60 -0.49
CA PRO A 136 -3.29 23.01 -0.34
C PRO A 136 -2.46 23.53 -1.51
N PRO A 137 -2.80 24.67 -2.13
CA PRO A 137 -2.06 25.19 -3.29
C PRO A 137 -0.56 25.38 -3.03
N ALA A 138 -0.19 25.82 -1.83
CA ALA A 138 1.22 25.96 -1.45
C ALA A 138 1.96 24.64 -1.41
N PHE A 139 1.30 23.53 -1.04
CA PHE A 139 1.88 22.19 -1.09
C PHE A 139 2.09 21.75 -2.54
N ILE A 140 1.09 21.93 -3.41
CA ILE A 140 1.21 21.57 -4.84
C ILE A 140 2.35 22.33 -5.50
N GLN A 141 2.55 23.62 -5.19
CA GLN A 141 3.69 24.39 -5.71
C GLN A 141 5.04 23.81 -5.28
N LYS A 142 5.15 23.26 -4.06
CA LYS A 142 6.35 22.55 -3.60
C LYS A 142 6.51 21.21 -4.32
N LEU A 143 5.45 20.45 -4.46
CA LEU A 143 5.47 19.13 -5.11
C LEU A 143 6.00 19.22 -6.53
N VAL A 144 5.45 20.12 -7.37
CA VAL A 144 5.86 20.29 -8.78
C VAL A 144 7.26 20.88 -8.96
N LYS A 145 7.87 21.44 -7.91
CA LYS A 145 9.28 21.86 -7.94
C LYS A 145 10.26 20.71 -7.73
N HIS A 146 9.83 19.62 -7.09
CA HIS A 146 10.70 18.52 -6.68
C HIS A 146 10.44 17.24 -7.45
N PHE A 147 9.33 17.15 -8.15
CA PHE A 147 8.93 15.98 -8.93
C PHE A 147 8.45 16.40 -10.32
N THR A 148 8.84 15.60 -11.32
CA THR A 148 8.28 15.70 -12.67
C THR A 148 6.83 15.24 -12.70
N GLU A 149 6.09 15.60 -13.75
CA GLU A 149 4.72 15.16 -13.96
C GLU A 149 4.60 13.64 -13.96
N ARG A 150 5.59 12.94 -14.57
CA ARG A 150 5.66 11.49 -14.58
C ARG A 150 5.78 10.91 -13.17
N GLU A 151 6.70 11.44 -12.36
CA GLU A 151 6.89 11.00 -10.97
C GLU A 151 5.64 11.26 -10.12
N ILE A 152 4.99 12.41 -10.29
CA ILE A 152 3.72 12.72 -9.59
C ILE A 152 2.64 11.69 -9.94
N VAL A 153 2.51 11.29 -11.22
CA VAL A 153 1.57 10.25 -11.64
C VAL A 153 1.91 8.91 -10.99
N ILE A 154 3.19 8.53 -10.92
CA ILE A 154 3.63 7.29 -10.29
C ILE A 154 3.31 7.30 -8.78
N LEU A 155 3.63 8.38 -8.08
CA LEU A 155 3.32 8.52 -6.65
C LEU A 155 1.80 8.47 -6.40
N ALA A 156 1.03 9.19 -7.20
CA ALA A 156 -0.44 9.24 -7.09
C ALA A 156 -1.08 7.87 -7.33
N THR A 157 -0.68 7.18 -8.40
CA THR A 157 -1.22 5.85 -8.75
C THR A 157 -0.82 4.80 -7.73
N THR A 158 0.42 4.85 -7.20
CA THR A 158 0.88 3.96 -6.13
C THR A 158 0.05 4.15 -4.86
N ALA A 159 -0.15 5.39 -4.41
CA ALA A 159 -0.97 5.68 -3.23
C ALA A 159 -2.44 5.29 -3.45
N ALA A 160 -3.01 5.59 -4.63
CA ALA A 160 -4.39 5.26 -4.98
C ALA A 160 -4.63 3.74 -5.03
N GLN A 161 -3.68 2.96 -5.55
CA GLN A 161 -3.75 1.50 -5.55
C GLN A 161 -3.83 0.95 -4.12
N VAL A 162 -2.98 1.42 -3.22
CA VAL A 162 -3.03 0.98 -1.82
C VAL A 162 -4.37 1.36 -1.17
N ASN A 163 -4.91 2.55 -1.47
CA ASN A 163 -6.23 2.94 -0.99
C ASN A 163 -7.36 2.07 -1.54
N TYR A 164 -7.29 1.65 -2.82
CA TYR A 164 -8.20 0.66 -3.38
C TYR A 164 -8.16 -0.65 -2.57
N TRP A 165 -6.98 -1.20 -2.35
CA TRP A 165 -6.82 -2.42 -1.56
C TRP A 165 -7.25 -2.22 -0.12
N ALA A 166 -6.88 -1.10 0.52
CA ALA A 166 -7.25 -0.84 1.90
C ALA A 166 -8.75 -0.81 2.12
N ARG A 167 -9.50 -0.16 1.22
CA ARG A 167 -10.97 -0.15 1.27
C ARG A 167 -11.55 -1.54 1.05
N LEU A 168 -11.04 -2.29 0.08
CA LEU A 168 -11.51 -3.63 -0.24
C LEU A 168 -11.23 -4.61 0.91
N MET A 169 -10.01 -4.59 1.48
CA MET A 169 -9.66 -5.48 2.59
C MET A 169 -10.55 -5.23 3.81
N GLN A 170 -10.75 -3.97 4.17
CA GLN A 170 -11.59 -3.59 5.31
C GLN A 170 -13.07 -3.91 5.05
N ALA A 171 -13.58 -3.67 3.83
CA ALA A 171 -14.96 -3.99 3.46
C ALA A 171 -15.28 -5.50 3.49
N LEU A 172 -14.26 -6.36 3.35
CA LEU A 172 -14.40 -7.81 3.45
C LEU A 172 -13.97 -8.37 4.82
N GLY A 173 -13.53 -7.51 5.74
CA GLY A 173 -13.04 -7.90 7.06
C GLY A 173 -11.79 -8.77 7.03
N ILE A 174 -10.91 -8.58 6.05
CA ILE A 174 -9.73 -9.43 5.86
C ILE A 174 -8.66 -9.11 6.91
N PRO A 175 -8.26 -10.10 7.72
CA PRO A 175 -7.24 -9.92 8.76
C PRO A 175 -5.83 -9.85 8.16
N PRO A 176 -4.82 -9.39 8.93
CA PRO A 176 -3.41 -9.53 8.58
C PRO A 176 -3.05 -10.97 8.21
N ALA A 177 -2.11 -11.13 7.29
CA ALA A 177 -1.66 -12.43 6.80
C ALA A 177 -0.39 -12.95 7.51
N GLY A 178 0.21 -12.14 8.38
CA GLY A 178 1.40 -12.50 9.17
C GLY A 178 2.71 -12.38 8.41
N PHE A 179 2.80 -11.37 7.53
CA PHE A 179 4.02 -11.06 6.81
C PHE A 179 5.05 -10.31 7.67
N SER A 180 4.59 -9.52 8.64
CA SER A 180 5.45 -8.69 9.48
C SER A 180 4.92 -8.57 10.90
N ASP A 181 5.84 -8.63 11.88
CA ASP A 181 5.56 -8.35 13.28
C ASP A 181 5.81 -6.88 13.67
N GLN A 182 6.35 -6.07 12.75
CA GLN A 182 6.87 -4.73 13.07
C GLN A 182 5.80 -3.64 13.22
N CYS A 183 4.64 -3.82 12.60
CA CYS A 183 3.61 -2.78 12.55
C CYS A 183 2.24 -3.34 12.96
N LYS A 184 2.03 -3.51 14.26
CA LYS A 184 0.69 -3.80 14.80
C LYS A 184 0.00 -2.47 15.11
N LEU A 185 -1.18 -2.23 14.53
CA LEU A 185 -2.04 -1.16 15.02
C LEU A 185 -2.45 -1.48 16.46
N PRO A 186 -2.53 -0.46 17.35
CA PRO A 186 -3.13 -0.69 18.66
C PRO A 186 -4.56 -1.22 18.48
N PRO A 187 -5.05 -2.07 19.39
CA PRO A 187 -6.44 -2.49 19.35
C PRO A 187 -7.36 -1.27 19.41
N ALA A 188 -8.40 -1.28 18.58
CA ALA A 188 -9.42 -0.24 18.54
C ALA A 188 -10.20 -0.18 19.84
#